data_0389cf2f516fff8c1332740d5b0defcf
#
_entry.id   0389cf2f516fff8c1332740d5b0defcf
#
_cell.length_a   1.000
_cell.length_b   1.000
_cell.length_c   1.000
_cell.angle_alpha   90.00
_cell.angle_beta   90.00
_cell.angle_gamma   90.00
#
_symmetry.space_group_name_H-M   'P 1'
#
loop_
_entity.id
_entity.type
_entity.pdbx_description
1 polymer ?
#
loop_
_entity_poly.entity_id
_entity_poly.type
_entity_poly.pdbx_seq_one_letter_code
_entity_poly.pdbx_strand_id
1 'polypeptide(L)'
;MILTEKETNAIEDLKTQEQACIEKYTQYSNQAKDPVLKELFEEIARDEQKHFDSLDQVIKGKVPSVDCNDSKGKNYNPAATYDSLGNSEDKKADCYLATDCIGTEKLVSGEYNSDVFVFGNSDIRKLLADIQIEEQNHAEMLWKYKTANGMA
;
A
#
# COMPACT_ATOMS: atom_id res chain seq x y z
N MET A 1 25.27 -1.18 12.16
CA MET A 1 24.56 -2.40 11.72
C MET A 1 25.10 -2.82 10.36
N ILE A 2 25.45 -4.07 10.20
CA ILE A 2 25.94 -4.61 8.93
C ILE A 2 24.93 -5.67 8.48
N LEU A 3 24.34 -5.44 7.32
CA LEU A 3 23.42 -6.42 6.68
C LEU A 3 24.25 -7.50 5.98
N THR A 4 23.77 -8.73 6.02
CA THR A 4 24.27 -9.80 5.15
C THR A 4 23.85 -9.53 3.70
N GLU A 5 24.50 -10.17 2.75
CA GLU A 5 24.13 -10.10 1.33
C GLU A 5 22.65 -10.49 1.11
N LYS A 6 22.18 -11.56 1.78
CA LYS A 6 20.81 -12.01 1.71
C LYS A 6 19.81 -10.94 2.23
N GLU A 7 20.13 -10.30 3.35
CA GLU A 7 19.32 -9.25 3.93
C GLU A 7 19.30 -7.99 3.03
N THR A 8 20.45 -7.62 2.47
CA THR A 8 20.56 -6.51 1.53
C THR A 8 19.69 -6.75 0.28
N ASN A 9 19.78 -7.93 -0.31
CA ASN A 9 19.00 -8.29 -1.49
C ASN A 9 17.50 -8.26 -1.19
N ALA A 10 17.06 -8.77 -0.02
CA ALA A 10 15.65 -8.72 0.38
C ALA A 10 15.14 -7.28 0.49
N ILE A 11 15.92 -6.37 1.10
CA ILE A 11 15.51 -4.94 1.18
C ILE A 11 15.46 -4.30 -0.21
N GLU A 12 16.43 -4.57 -1.10
CA GLU A 12 16.43 -4.01 -2.45
C GLU A 12 15.24 -4.52 -3.28
N ASP A 13 14.87 -5.77 -3.12
CA ASP A 13 13.67 -6.32 -3.77
C ASP A 13 12.39 -5.65 -3.25
N LEU A 14 12.25 -5.46 -1.95
CA LEU A 14 11.14 -4.72 -1.35
C LEU A 14 11.10 -3.26 -1.84
N LYS A 15 12.23 -2.57 -1.92
CA LYS A 15 12.32 -1.22 -2.48
C LYS A 15 11.83 -1.17 -3.94
N THR A 16 12.20 -2.17 -4.73
CA THR A 16 11.74 -2.28 -6.12
C THR A 16 10.22 -2.45 -6.19
N GLN A 17 9.65 -3.25 -5.30
CA GLN A 17 8.20 -3.40 -5.19
C GLN A 17 7.51 -2.10 -4.77
N GLU A 18 8.06 -1.38 -3.79
CA GLU A 18 7.50 -0.09 -3.37
C GLU A 18 7.56 0.94 -4.50
N GLN A 19 8.66 0.98 -5.25
CA GLN A 19 8.78 1.87 -6.41
C GLN A 19 7.72 1.55 -7.47
N ALA A 20 7.47 0.29 -7.75
CA ALA A 20 6.41 -0.13 -8.66
C ALA A 20 5.02 0.28 -8.15
N CYS A 21 4.76 0.18 -6.85
CA CYS A 21 3.52 0.63 -6.23
C CYS A 21 3.35 2.14 -6.33
N ILE A 22 4.38 2.93 -6.05
CA ILE A 22 4.36 4.39 -6.19
C ILE A 22 3.97 4.78 -7.62
N GLU A 23 4.61 4.18 -8.62
CA GLU A 23 4.33 4.43 -10.03
C GLU A 23 2.90 4.04 -10.40
N LYS A 24 2.44 2.86 -9.97
CA LYS A 24 1.09 2.37 -10.22
C LYS A 24 0.03 3.31 -9.65
N TYR A 25 0.12 3.66 -8.37
CA TYR A 25 -0.84 4.56 -7.74
C TYR A 25 -0.82 5.96 -8.35
N THR A 26 0.34 6.45 -8.73
CA THR A 26 0.47 7.73 -9.45
C THR A 26 -0.24 7.68 -10.80
N GLN A 27 -0.03 6.63 -11.59
CA GLN A 27 -0.70 6.45 -12.88
C GLN A 27 -2.22 6.28 -12.70
N TYR A 28 -2.64 5.48 -11.73
CA TYR A 28 -4.05 5.22 -11.46
C TYR A 28 -4.77 6.46 -10.93
N SER A 29 -4.11 7.31 -10.15
CA SER A 29 -4.67 8.60 -9.75
C SER A 29 -4.99 9.49 -10.94
N ASN A 30 -4.18 9.43 -12.00
CA ASN A 30 -4.42 10.16 -13.25
C ASN A 30 -5.50 9.52 -14.12
N GLN A 31 -5.74 8.22 -13.99
CA GLN A 31 -6.77 7.49 -14.74
C GLN A 31 -8.13 7.50 -14.05
N ALA A 32 -8.19 7.61 -12.73
CA ALA A 32 -9.42 7.62 -11.96
C ALA A 32 -10.37 8.72 -12.42
N LYS A 33 -11.64 8.36 -12.62
CA LYS A 33 -12.70 9.30 -13.01
C LYS A 33 -13.28 10.03 -11.81
N ASP A 34 -13.43 9.32 -10.70
CA ASP A 34 -13.96 9.85 -9.46
C ASP A 34 -12.84 10.59 -8.69
N PRO A 35 -13.04 11.89 -8.37
CA PRO A 35 -12.08 12.64 -7.55
C PRO A 35 -11.78 12.00 -6.19
N VAL A 36 -12.73 11.31 -5.57
CA VAL A 36 -12.53 10.60 -4.29
C VAL A 36 -11.55 9.45 -4.47
N LEU A 37 -11.67 8.67 -5.53
CA LEU A 37 -10.72 7.60 -5.83
C LEU A 37 -9.34 8.15 -6.19
N LYS A 38 -9.31 9.23 -6.98
CA LYS A 38 -8.05 9.91 -7.31
C LYS A 38 -7.29 10.32 -6.05
N GLU A 39 -7.98 10.97 -5.11
CA GLU A 39 -7.38 11.42 -3.84
C GLU A 39 -6.90 10.22 -3.00
N LEU A 40 -7.67 9.13 -2.97
CA LEU A 40 -7.27 7.90 -2.26
C LEU A 40 -5.99 7.31 -2.87
N PHE A 41 -5.89 7.21 -4.18
CA PHE A 41 -4.66 6.73 -4.83
C PHE A 41 -3.46 7.64 -4.56
N GLU A 42 -3.64 8.95 -4.56
CA GLU A 42 -2.58 9.91 -4.23
C GLU A 42 -2.12 9.75 -2.78
N GLU A 43 -3.04 9.52 -1.85
CA GLU A 43 -2.73 9.28 -0.45
C GLU A 43 -1.93 7.99 -0.26
N ILE A 44 -2.36 6.90 -0.90
CA ILE A 44 -1.65 5.62 -0.84
C ILE A 44 -0.26 5.77 -1.47
N ALA A 45 -0.12 6.46 -2.60
CA ALA A 45 1.19 6.71 -3.22
C ALA A 45 2.16 7.41 -2.26
N ARG A 46 1.67 8.35 -1.44
CA ARG A 46 2.49 9.02 -0.41
C ARG A 46 2.93 8.06 0.69
N ASP A 47 2.09 7.14 1.08
CA ASP A 47 2.44 6.12 2.08
C ASP A 47 3.48 5.14 1.52
N GLU A 48 3.32 4.68 0.27
CA GLU A 48 4.30 3.82 -0.39
C GLU A 48 5.66 4.51 -0.53
N GLN A 49 5.69 5.83 -0.75
CA GLN A 49 6.92 6.59 -0.75
C GLN A 49 7.61 6.58 0.63
N LYS A 50 6.84 6.66 1.70
CA LYS A 50 7.40 6.54 3.07
C LYS A 50 7.96 5.15 3.33
N HIS A 51 7.31 4.10 2.83
CA HIS A 51 7.83 2.73 2.92
C HIS A 51 9.16 2.61 2.19
N PHE A 52 9.24 3.09 0.96
CA PHE A 52 10.48 3.13 0.19
C PHE A 52 11.59 3.86 0.93
N ASP A 53 11.31 5.06 1.45
CA ASP A 53 12.28 5.87 2.20
C ASP A 53 12.75 5.17 3.48
N SER A 54 11.86 4.45 4.17
CA SER A 54 12.19 3.66 5.36
C SER A 54 13.15 2.51 5.03
N LEU A 55 12.88 1.79 3.94
CA LEU A 55 13.75 0.71 3.46
C LEU A 55 15.11 1.25 3.02
N ASP A 56 15.15 2.40 2.37
CA ASP A 56 16.39 3.07 1.96
C ASP A 56 17.26 3.47 3.18
N GLN A 57 16.62 3.90 4.27
CA GLN A 57 17.32 4.16 5.52
C GLN A 57 17.95 2.87 6.10
N VAL A 58 17.26 1.73 6.00
CA VAL A 58 17.82 0.44 6.45
C VAL A 58 19.10 0.10 5.67
N ILE A 59 19.10 0.28 4.34
CA ILE A 59 20.30 0.09 3.51
C ILE A 59 21.45 1.01 3.98
N LYS A 60 21.13 2.23 4.39
CA LYS A 60 22.10 3.19 4.92
C LYS A 60 22.50 2.94 6.38
N GLY A 61 22.04 1.85 6.97
CA GLY A 61 22.42 1.43 8.33
C GLY A 61 21.57 2.00 9.44
N LYS A 62 20.42 2.63 9.14
CA LYS A 62 19.52 3.21 10.12
C LYS A 62 18.15 2.60 10.03
N VAL A 63 17.64 2.02 11.12
CA VAL A 63 16.26 1.54 11.20
C VAL A 63 15.37 2.65 11.78
N PRO A 64 14.40 3.17 11.01
CA PRO A 64 13.48 4.17 11.54
C PRO A 64 12.58 3.58 12.61
N SER A 65 12.13 4.42 13.55
CA SER A 65 11.12 4.04 14.53
C SER A 65 9.75 3.93 13.87
N VAL A 66 8.95 2.99 14.35
CA VAL A 66 7.57 2.78 13.89
C VAL A 66 6.60 3.04 15.03
N ASP A 67 5.43 3.57 14.73
CA ASP A 67 4.38 3.84 15.71
C ASP A 67 3.35 2.70 15.83
N CYS A 68 3.36 1.78 14.89
CA CYS A 68 2.43 0.64 14.81
C CYS A 68 0.95 1.05 14.88
N ASN A 69 0.61 2.25 14.39
CA ASN A 69 -0.75 2.72 14.36
C ASN A 69 -1.53 2.08 13.21
N ASP A 70 -2.54 1.28 13.55
CA ASP A 70 -3.36 0.53 12.60
C ASP A 70 -4.78 1.13 12.48
N SER A 71 -4.91 2.45 12.52
CA SER A 71 -6.23 3.09 12.54
C SER A 71 -6.67 3.70 11.20
N LYS A 72 -5.77 3.83 10.24
CA LYS A 72 -6.04 4.56 8.99
C LYS A 72 -7.17 3.93 8.17
N GLY A 73 -7.13 2.62 7.98
CA GLY A 73 -8.19 1.88 7.31
C GLY A 73 -9.50 1.91 8.11
N LYS A 74 -9.41 1.70 9.42
CA LYS A 74 -10.56 1.76 10.33
C LYS A 74 -11.29 3.09 10.27
N ASN A 75 -10.55 4.20 10.21
CA ASN A 75 -11.11 5.55 10.26
C ASN A 75 -11.53 6.09 8.89
N TYR A 76 -11.13 5.44 7.80
CA TYR A 76 -11.54 5.83 6.46
C TYR A 76 -13.04 5.55 6.26
N ASN A 77 -13.78 6.57 5.85
CA ASN A 77 -15.23 6.46 5.69
C ASN A 77 -15.68 7.34 4.49
N PRO A 78 -15.45 6.88 3.25
CA PRO A 78 -15.79 7.65 2.06
C PRO A 78 -17.30 7.71 1.83
N ALA A 79 -17.78 8.87 1.38
CA ALA A 79 -19.14 8.99 0.86
C ALA A 79 -19.23 8.38 -0.53
N ALA A 80 -20.40 7.84 -0.88
CA ALA A 80 -20.67 7.38 -2.24
C ALA A 80 -20.67 8.56 -3.22
N THR A 81 -20.05 8.39 -4.37
CA THR A 81 -20.02 9.34 -5.48
C THR A 81 -20.74 8.82 -6.71
N TYR A 82 -20.81 7.49 -6.85
CA TYR A 82 -21.59 6.82 -7.88
C TYR A 82 -22.94 6.34 -7.34
N ASP A 83 -23.94 6.24 -8.22
CA ASP A 83 -25.17 5.53 -7.90
C ASP A 83 -24.85 4.05 -7.62
N SER A 84 -25.25 3.56 -6.44
CA SER A 84 -24.97 2.19 -6.02
C SER A 84 -25.62 1.13 -6.92
N LEU A 85 -26.75 1.46 -7.55
CA LEU A 85 -27.48 0.57 -8.46
C LEU A 85 -27.09 0.78 -9.92
N GLY A 86 -26.50 1.93 -10.25
CA GLY A 86 -26.01 2.24 -11.59
C GLY A 86 -24.72 1.51 -11.93
N ASN A 87 -24.44 1.38 -13.21
CA ASN A 87 -23.21 0.73 -13.71
C ASN A 87 -22.67 1.46 -14.94
N SER A 88 -22.35 2.73 -14.77
CA SER A 88 -21.76 3.57 -15.81
C SER A 88 -20.36 3.06 -16.23
N GLU A 89 -19.90 3.45 -17.42
CA GLU A 89 -18.56 3.11 -17.88
C GLU A 89 -17.47 3.68 -16.95
N ASP A 90 -17.65 4.87 -16.42
CA ASP A 90 -16.72 5.47 -15.46
C ASP A 90 -16.67 4.66 -14.17
N LYS A 91 -17.83 4.22 -13.65
CA LYS A 91 -17.89 3.35 -12.46
C LYS A 91 -17.19 2.02 -12.69
N LYS A 92 -17.39 1.39 -13.86
CA LYS A 92 -16.70 0.15 -14.22
C LYS A 92 -15.19 0.33 -14.28
N ALA A 93 -14.73 1.42 -14.90
CA ALA A 93 -13.31 1.74 -15.01
C ALA A 93 -12.67 1.93 -13.62
N ASP A 94 -13.28 2.71 -12.76
CA ASP A 94 -12.80 2.95 -11.41
C ASP A 94 -12.86 1.68 -10.54
N CYS A 95 -13.89 0.87 -10.70
CA CYS A 95 -13.98 -0.44 -10.03
C CYS A 95 -12.81 -1.35 -10.40
N TYR A 96 -12.44 -1.39 -11.68
CA TYR A 96 -11.29 -2.16 -12.14
C TYR A 96 -10.00 -1.70 -11.47
N LEU A 97 -9.74 -0.39 -11.44
CA LEU A 97 -8.54 0.17 -10.82
C LEU A 97 -8.45 -0.18 -9.32
N ALA A 98 -9.54 0.04 -8.60
CA ALA A 98 -9.60 -0.26 -7.16
C ALA A 98 -9.42 -1.77 -6.87
N THR A 99 -10.04 -2.63 -7.67
CA THR A 99 -9.93 -4.09 -7.53
C THR A 99 -8.50 -4.57 -7.79
N ASP A 100 -7.85 -4.05 -8.82
CA ASP A 100 -6.46 -4.39 -9.15
C ASP A 100 -5.53 -3.97 -8.01
N CYS A 101 -5.72 -2.80 -7.43
CA CYS A 101 -4.90 -2.32 -6.32
C CYS A 101 -5.08 -3.14 -5.04
N ILE A 102 -6.29 -3.62 -4.73
CA ILE A 102 -6.49 -4.57 -3.61
C ILE A 102 -5.66 -5.83 -3.83
N GLY A 103 -5.63 -6.37 -5.03
CA GLY A 103 -4.80 -7.52 -5.39
C GLY A 103 -3.31 -7.24 -5.23
N THR A 104 -2.85 -6.06 -5.63
CA THR A 104 -1.46 -5.61 -5.45
C THR A 104 -1.08 -5.54 -3.97
N GLU A 105 -1.92 -4.93 -3.12
CA GLU A 105 -1.68 -4.84 -1.68
C GLU A 105 -1.53 -6.23 -1.05
N LYS A 106 -2.38 -7.17 -1.45
CA LYS A 106 -2.31 -8.56 -0.98
C LYS A 106 -0.98 -9.23 -1.35
N LEU A 107 -0.51 -9.05 -2.59
CA LEU A 107 0.75 -9.62 -3.06
C LEU A 107 1.95 -9.02 -2.32
N VAL A 108 2.01 -7.70 -2.21
CA VAL A 108 3.11 -6.99 -1.54
C VAL A 108 3.15 -7.33 -0.05
N SER A 109 2.00 -7.38 0.61
CA SER A 109 1.87 -7.81 2.02
C SER A 109 2.43 -9.23 2.22
N GLY A 110 2.22 -10.13 1.25
CA GLY A 110 2.77 -11.48 1.27
C GLY A 110 4.29 -11.49 1.21
N GLU A 111 4.92 -10.61 0.46
CA GLU A 111 6.38 -10.47 0.40
C GLU A 111 6.94 -9.99 1.73
N TYR A 112 6.37 -8.96 2.35
CA TYR A 112 6.76 -8.51 3.69
C TYR A 112 6.62 -9.63 4.72
N ASN A 113 5.54 -10.41 4.66
CA ASN A 113 5.33 -11.56 5.54
C ASN A 113 6.46 -12.61 5.42
N SER A 114 6.92 -12.90 4.22
CA SER A 114 8.01 -13.83 3.98
C SER A 114 9.35 -13.25 4.41
N ASP A 115 9.61 -12.00 4.08
CA ASP A 115 10.90 -11.35 4.29
C ASP A 115 11.20 -11.04 5.77
N VAL A 116 10.17 -10.90 6.60
CA VAL A 116 10.35 -10.80 8.07
C VAL A 116 11.27 -11.91 8.58
N PHE A 117 11.18 -13.12 8.03
CA PHE A 117 11.99 -14.28 8.48
C PHE A 117 13.42 -14.29 7.94
N VAL A 118 13.77 -13.36 7.04
CA VAL A 118 15.14 -13.23 6.53
C VAL A 118 16.04 -12.52 7.55
N PHE A 119 15.48 -11.67 8.41
CA PHE A 119 16.23 -10.76 9.27
C PHE A 119 16.40 -11.27 10.70
N GLY A 120 17.65 -11.23 11.17
CA GLY A 120 17.97 -11.47 12.58
C GLY A 120 17.67 -10.26 13.48
N ASN A 121 17.71 -9.06 12.94
CA ASN A 121 17.49 -7.81 13.68
C ASN A 121 16.00 -7.59 13.96
N SER A 122 15.62 -7.48 15.25
CA SER A 122 14.23 -7.32 15.67
C SER A 122 13.61 -5.98 15.27
N ASP A 123 14.42 -4.92 15.17
CA ASP A 123 13.90 -3.61 14.77
C ASP A 123 13.56 -3.58 13.28
N ILE A 124 14.37 -4.27 12.44
CA ILE A 124 14.03 -4.43 11.02
C ILE A 124 12.75 -5.27 10.89
N ARG A 125 12.63 -6.39 11.60
CA ARG A 125 11.40 -7.21 11.55
C ARG A 125 10.17 -6.41 11.97
N LYS A 126 10.30 -5.57 12.99
CA LYS A 126 9.21 -4.70 13.45
C LYS A 126 8.82 -3.68 12.37
N LEU A 127 9.79 -3.09 11.69
CA LEU A 127 9.54 -2.18 10.56
C LEU A 127 8.77 -2.89 9.44
N LEU A 128 9.23 -4.08 9.03
CA LEU A 128 8.57 -4.85 7.96
C LEU A 128 7.14 -5.25 8.35
N ALA A 129 6.92 -5.66 9.60
CA ALA A 129 5.59 -5.99 10.11
C ALA A 129 4.67 -4.76 10.15
N ASP A 130 5.20 -3.59 10.52
CA ASP A 130 4.46 -2.34 10.52
C ASP A 130 4.04 -1.93 9.09
N ILE A 131 4.95 -2.02 8.13
CA ILE A 131 4.62 -1.77 6.72
C ILE A 131 3.53 -2.74 6.25
N GLN A 132 3.61 -4.03 6.62
CA GLN A 132 2.58 -5.01 6.28
C GLN A 132 1.20 -4.61 6.80
N ILE A 133 1.11 -4.07 8.02
CA ILE A 133 -0.14 -3.54 8.58
C ILE A 133 -0.66 -2.37 7.74
N GLU A 134 0.22 -1.49 7.31
CA GLU A 134 -0.17 -0.34 6.46
C GLU A 134 -0.69 -0.81 5.09
N GLU A 135 -0.10 -1.86 4.49
CA GLU A 135 -0.62 -2.48 3.28
C GLU A 135 -2.05 -3.03 3.47
N GLN A 136 -2.34 -3.62 4.63
CA GLN A 136 -3.70 -4.04 4.99
C GLN A 136 -4.66 -2.86 5.10
N ASN A 137 -4.22 -1.74 5.68
CA ASN A 137 -5.01 -0.51 5.74
C ASN A 137 -5.35 0.02 4.35
N HIS A 138 -4.40 0.00 3.41
CA HIS A 138 -4.64 0.39 2.02
C HIS A 138 -5.73 -0.47 1.38
N ALA A 139 -5.65 -1.79 1.55
CA ALA A 139 -6.67 -2.71 1.03
C ALA A 139 -8.05 -2.45 1.66
N GLU A 140 -8.11 -2.17 2.98
CA GLU A 140 -9.36 -1.81 3.67
C GLU A 140 -9.97 -0.52 3.12
N MET A 141 -9.16 0.51 2.90
CA MET A 141 -9.62 1.79 2.35
C MET A 141 -10.20 1.62 0.94
N LEU A 142 -9.52 0.86 0.09
CA LEU A 142 -9.99 0.54 -1.26
C LEU A 142 -11.28 -0.29 -1.24
N TRP A 143 -11.38 -1.25 -0.35
CA TRP A 143 -12.59 -2.05 -0.16
C TRP A 143 -13.77 -1.17 0.31
N LYS A 144 -13.54 -0.27 1.26
CA LYS A 144 -14.56 0.67 1.74
C LYS A 144 -15.02 1.61 0.64
N TYR A 145 -14.11 2.12 -0.19
CA TYR A 145 -14.46 2.89 -1.37
C TYR A 145 -15.38 2.11 -2.32
N LYS A 146 -15.01 0.89 -2.65
CA LYS A 146 -15.82 0.01 -3.50
C LYS A 146 -17.20 -0.25 -2.91
N THR A 147 -17.25 -0.58 -1.63
CA THR A 147 -18.49 -0.87 -0.91
C THR A 147 -19.43 0.32 -0.90
N ALA A 148 -18.92 1.52 -0.59
CA ALA A 148 -19.70 2.75 -0.59
C ALA A 148 -20.34 3.05 -1.94
N ASN A 149 -19.69 2.67 -3.04
CA ASN A 149 -20.13 2.91 -4.41
C ASN A 149 -20.88 1.72 -5.05
N GLY A 150 -21.20 0.67 -4.27
CA GLY A 150 -21.89 -0.51 -4.81
C GLY A 150 -21.10 -1.26 -5.87
N MET A 151 -19.78 -1.27 -5.74
CA MET A 151 -18.86 -2.02 -6.59
C MET A 151 -18.60 -3.39 -5.96
N ALA A 152 -19.03 -4.43 -6.64
CA ALA A 152 -18.84 -5.80 -6.17
C ALA A 152 -17.42 -6.31 -6.39
#